data_a93ed6349b75c58b31c7f8e30835bf38
#
_entry.id   a93ed6349b75c58b31c7f8e30835bf38
#
_cell.length_a   1.000
_cell.length_b   1.000
_cell.length_c   1.000
_cell.angle_alpha   90.00
_cell.angle_beta   90.00
_cell.angle_gamma   90.00
#
_symmetry.space_group_name_H-M   'P 1'
#
loop_
_entity.id
_entity.type
_entity.pdbx_description
1 polymer ?
#
loop_
_entity_poly.entity_id
_entity_poly.type
_entity_poly.pdbx_seq_one_letter_code
_entity_poly.pdbx_strand_id
1 'polypeptide(L)'
;MRQFEHINNGKPFHAKYDREHDLSITLQYQITPRIDIAGTWVYGTGTRGTLTTQVYYVGNSAIEYFKERNGYMMPDYHRLDLAANFHFPHKQFDHILNISCYNVYCRMNPMFVEPDIYSGKLYQVSIFPILPSISYHFKF
;
A
#
# COMPACT_ATOMS: atom_id res chain seq x y z
N MET A 1 -6.59 -16.88 -5.62
CA MET A 1 -6.03 -16.75 -6.97
C MET A 1 -7.18 -16.71 -7.98
N ARG A 2 -7.34 -15.61 -8.72
CA ARG A 2 -8.45 -15.45 -9.69
C ARG A 2 -7.86 -15.30 -11.09
N GLN A 3 -8.31 -16.13 -12.02
CA GLN A 3 -7.93 -16.10 -13.43
C GLN A 3 -9.16 -15.87 -14.30
N PHE A 4 -8.96 -15.18 -15.41
CA PHE A 4 -9.97 -14.97 -16.46
C PHE A 4 -9.63 -15.87 -17.65
N GLU A 5 -10.57 -16.76 -18.04
CA GLU A 5 -10.34 -17.77 -19.08
C GLU A 5 -11.04 -17.47 -20.41
N HIS A 6 -12.12 -16.68 -20.37
CA HIS A 6 -12.97 -16.46 -21.56
C HIS A 6 -12.74 -15.12 -22.26
N ILE A 7 -11.82 -14.30 -21.74
CA ILE A 7 -11.44 -13.02 -22.31
C ILE A 7 -9.99 -13.15 -22.80
N ASN A 8 -9.54 -12.29 -23.71
CA ASN A 8 -8.18 -12.31 -24.26
C ASN A 8 -7.88 -13.51 -25.20
N ASN A 9 -8.82 -13.76 -26.14
CA ASN A 9 -8.71 -14.85 -27.13
C ASN A 9 -8.51 -16.25 -26.48
N GLY A 10 -9.11 -16.50 -25.32
CA GLY A 10 -9.03 -17.77 -24.61
C GLY A 10 -7.70 -18.02 -23.87
N LYS A 11 -6.79 -17.03 -23.82
CA LYS A 11 -5.57 -17.13 -23.01
C LYS A 11 -5.87 -16.72 -21.56
N PRO A 12 -5.67 -17.61 -20.58
CA PRO A 12 -5.90 -17.28 -19.18
C PRO A 12 -4.91 -16.19 -18.74
N PHE A 13 -5.40 -15.24 -17.94
CA PHE A 13 -4.57 -14.22 -17.30
C PHE A 13 -5.07 -13.91 -15.89
N HIS A 14 -4.15 -13.46 -15.04
CA HIS A 14 -4.46 -13.16 -13.65
C HIS A 14 -5.26 -11.85 -13.50
N ALA A 15 -6.10 -11.78 -12.48
CA ALA A 15 -6.76 -10.53 -12.12
C ALA A 15 -5.75 -9.50 -11.61
N LYS A 16 -5.95 -8.22 -11.90
CA LYS A 16 -5.03 -7.13 -11.50
C LYS A 16 -4.82 -7.05 -9.98
N TYR A 17 -5.86 -7.28 -9.19
CA TYR A 17 -5.84 -7.19 -7.73
C TYR A 17 -5.76 -8.57 -7.05
N ASP A 18 -5.29 -9.58 -7.78
CA ASP A 18 -5.13 -10.92 -7.23
C ASP A 18 -3.87 -10.95 -6.36
N ARG A 19 -4.07 -10.94 -5.04
CA ARG A 19 -3.02 -11.17 -4.03
C ARG A 19 -3.13 -12.60 -3.54
N GLU A 20 -2.00 -13.28 -3.44
CA GLU A 20 -1.96 -14.65 -2.93
C GLU A 20 -2.10 -14.68 -1.41
N HIS A 21 -1.46 -13.71 -0.75
CA HIS A 21 -1.49 -13.60 0.71
C HIS A 21 -1.77 -12.14 1.12
N ASP A 22 -2.59 -11.99 2.13
CA ASP A 22 -2.88 -10.72 2.79
C ASP A 22 -3.01 -10.99 4.29
N LEU A 23 -2.16 -10.36 5.09
CA LEU A 23 -2.07 -10.55 6.52
C LEU A 23 -2.06 -9.20 7.22
N SER A 24 -2.91 -9.06 8.24
CA SER A 24 -2.91 -7.90 9.12
C SER A 24 -2.89 -8.35 10.57
N ILE A 25 -1.93 -7.86 11.34
CA ILE A 25 -1.78 -8.14 12.76
C ILE A 25 -1.88 -6.83 13.49
N THR A 26 -2.85 -6.71 14.39
CA THR A 26 -3.01 -5.55 15.28
C THR A 26 -2.83 -5.99 16.71
N LEU A 27 -1.95 -5.30 17.43
CA LEU A 27 -1.70 -5.46 18.84
C LEU A 27 -2.01 -4.15 19.55
N GLN A 28 -2.70 -4.24 20.67
CA GLN A 28 -2.96 -3.12 21.55
C GLN A 28 -2.57 -3.51 22.97
N TYR A 29 -1.88 -2.62 23.65
CA TYR A 29 -1.41 -2.84 25.00
C TYR A 29 -1.57 -1.60 25.85
N GLN A 30 -2.21 -1.74 26.99
CA GLN A 30 -2.37 -0.69 27.98
C GLN A 30 -1.19 -0.74 28.95
N ILE A 31 -0.28 0.24 28.84
CA ILE A 31 0.91 0.33 29.69
C ILE A 31 0.52 0.80 31.10
N THR A 32 -0.35 1.80 31.15
CA THR A 32 -0.90 2.35 32.38
C THR A 32 -2.38 2.69 32.18
N PRO A 33 -3.17 2.98 33.23
CA PRO A 33 -4.54 3.46 33.06
C PRO A 33 -4.68 4.74 32.23
N ARG A 34 -3.56 5.42 31.97
CA ARG A 34 -3.52 6.69 31.22
C ARG A 34 -2.79 6.59 29.88
N ILE A 35 -2.13 5.48 29.60
CA ILE A 35 -1.31 5.34 28.39
C ILE A 35 -1.57 3.97 27.78
N ASP A 36 -2.03 3.97 26.55
CA ASP A 36 -2.10 2.78 25.72
C ASP A 36 -1.34 2.97 24.41
N ILE A 37 -0.79 1.89 23.93
CA ILE A 37 -0.09 1.82 22.65
C ILE A 37 -0.76 0.81 21.73
N ALA A 38 -0.74 1.07 20.45
CA ALA A 38 -1.22 0.16 19.45
C ALA A 38 -0.21 0.06 18.30
N GLY A 39 -0.08 -1.13 17.74
CA GLY A 39 0.72 -1.37 16.56
C GLY A 39 -0.05 -2.22 15.57
N THR A 40 -0.01 -1.86 14.31
CA THR A 40 -0.60 -2.64 13.22
C THR A 40 0.47 -2.93 12.18
N TRP A 41 0.74 -4.21 11.97
CA TRP A 41 1.60 -4.65 10.88
C TRP A 41 0.76 -5.27 9.78
N VAL A 42 0.99 -4.81 8.55
CA VAL A 42 0.28 -5.26 7.35
C VAL A 42 1.30 -5.83 6.38
N TYR A 43 0.99 -6.99 5.83
CA TYR A 43 1.73 -7.62 4.75
C TYR A 43 0.76 -8.06 3.65
N GLY A 44 1.16 -7.88 2.40
CA GLY A 44 0.43 -8.40 1.25
C GLY A 44 1.41 -8.74 0.13
N THR A 45 1.20 -9.86 -0.54
CA THR A 45 1.94 -10.15 -1.77
C THR A 45 1.66 -9.11 -2.83
N GLY A 46 2.63 -8.87 -3.70
CA GLY A 46 2.53 -7.87 -4.76
C GLY A 46 1.31 -8.09 -5.65
N THR A 47 0.69 -7.00 -6.05
CA THR A 47 -0.39 -7.03 -7.05
C THR A 47 0.19 -7.22 -8.45
N ARG A 48 -0.66 -7.67 -9.38
CA ARG A 48 -0.25 -7.87 -10.77
C ARG A 48 -0.52 -6.61 -11.60
N GLY A 49 0.40 -6.32 -12.51
CA GLY A 49 0.31 -5.19 -13.43
C GLY A 49 0.64 -5.59 -14.86
N THR A 50 0.16 -4.79 -15.79
CA THR A 50 0.53 -4.90 -17.21
C THR A 50 1.66 -3.91 -17.45
N LEU A 51 2.82 -4.40 -17.89
CA LEU A 51 3.91 -3.54 -18.31
C LEU A 51 3.93 -3.41 -19.83
N THR A 52 4.10 -2.16 -20.29
CA THR A 52 4.43 -1.88 -21.69
C THR A 52 5.80 -2.47 -22.02
N THR A 53 5.84 -3.41 -22.94
CA THR A 53 7.08 -4.11 -23.32
C THR A 53 7.79 -3.43 -24.48
N GLN A 54 7.03 -2.79 -25.34
CA GLN A 54 7.54 -2.09 -26.54
C GLN A 54 6.61 -0.94 -26.89
N VAL A 55 7.16 0.09 -27.51
CA VAL A 55 6.41 1.20 -28.08
C VAL A 55 6.73 1.30 -29.56
N TYR A 56 5.70 1.28 -30.39
CA TYR A 56 5.79 1.48 -31.83
C TYR A 56 5.30 2.88 -32.18
N TYR A 57 6.01 3.55 -33.04
CA TYR A 57 5.57 4.84 -33.58
C TYR A 57 4.93 4.63 -34.92
N VAL A 58 3.67 5.01 -35.08
CA VAL A 58 2.94 5.04 -36.36
C VAL A 58 2.59 6.49 -36.66
N GLY A 59 3.34 7.09 -37.60
CA GLY A 59 3.28 8.53 -37.81
C GLY A 59 3.72 9.32 -36.59
N ASN A 60 2.82 10.14 -36.03
CA ASN A 60 3.09 10.96 -34.85
C ASN A 60 2.48 10.37 -33.55
N SER A 61 1.98 9.13 -33.59
CA SER A 61 1.32 8.46 -32.48
C SER A 61 2.18 7.32 -31.95
N ALA A 62 2.39 7.31 -30.62
CA ALA A 62 3.02 6.20 -29.93
C ALA A 62 1.96 5.13 -29.59
N ILE A 63 2.21 3.89 -30.00
CA ILE A 63 1.35 2.74 -29.72
C ILE A 63 2.10 1.82 -28.78
N GLU A 64 1.54 1.61 -27.61
CA GLU A 64 2.09 0.72 -26.59
C GLU A 64 1.74 -0.74 -26.90
N TYR A 65 2.73 -1.62 -26.81
CA TYR A 65 2.57 -3.05 -26.96
C TYR A 65 2.79 -3.76 -25.62
N PHE A 66 1.83 -4.62 -25.28
CA PHE A 66 1.86 -5.44 -24.07
C PHE A 66 2.02 -6.91 -24.45
N LYS A 67 3.07 -7.56 -23.99
CA LYS A 67 3.29 -8.98 -24.24
C LYS A 67 2.28 -9.84 -23.46
N GLU A 68 2.05 -9.50 -22.22
CA GLU A 68 1.16 -10.24 -21.31
C GLU A 68 0.34 -9.27 -20.45
N ARG A 69 -0.96 -9.53 -20.38
CA ARG A 69 -1.86 -8.78 -19.50
C ARG A 69 -1.70 -9.25 -18.05
N ASN A 70 -1.42 -8.31 -17.13
CA ASN A 70 -1.18 -8.58 -15.73
C ASN A 70 -0.06 -9.62 -15.47
N GLY A 71 0.94 -9.71 -16.37
CA GLY A 71 2.05 -10.64 -16.26
C GLY A 71 3.13 -10.23 -15.28
N TYR A 72 3.22 -8.94 -14.94
CA TYR A 72 4.21 -8.44 -13.99
C TYR A 72 3.70 -8.50 -12.56
N MET A 73 4.48 -9.10 -11.66
CA MET A 73 4.22 -9.13 -10.23
C MET A 73 4.99 -8.00 -9.55
N MET A 74 4.26 -7.09 -8.90
CA MET A 74 4.88 -6.02 -8.12
C MET A 74 5.58 -6.58 -6.87
N PRO A 75 6.55 -5.87 -6.32
CA PRO A 75 7.14 -6.24 -5.03
C PRO A 75 6.08 -6.30 -3.92
N ASP A 76 6.36 -7.13 -2.91
CA ASP A 76 5.49 -7.28 -1.76
C ASP A 76 5.30 -5.97 -1.01
N TYR A 77 4.09 -5.75 -0.55
CA TYR A 77 3.69 -4.63 0.29
C TYR A 77 3.78 -5.00 1.75
N HIS A 78 4.46 -4.20 2.56
CA HIS A 78 4.33 -4.31 4.02
C HIS A 78 4.62 -2.98 4.70
N ARG A 79 4.01 -2.77 5.86
CA ARG A 79 4.22 -1.58 6.68
C ARG A 79 3.93 -1.88 8.15
N LEU A 80 4.48 -1.05 9.01
CA LEU A 80 4.18 -1.00 10.42
C LEU A 80 3.66 0.39 10.78
N ASP A 81 2.49 0.43 11.38
CA ASP A 81 1.87 1.63 11.92
C ASP A 81 1.89 1.56 13.45
N LEU A 82 2.28 2.62 14.12
CA LEU A 82 2.30 2.71 15.59
C LEU A 82 1.46 3.90 16.05
N ALA A 83 0.82 3.73 17.19
CA ALA A 83 0.06 4.78 17.84
C ALA A 83 0.22 4.72 19.36
N ALA A 84 0.17 5.88 20.01
CA ALA A 84 0.13 6.01 21.45
C ALA A 84 -0.98 6.98 21.83
N ASN A 85 -1.83 6.59 22.77
CA ASN A 85 -2.88 7.41 23.33
C ASN A 85 -2.53 7.79 24.77
N PHE A 86 -2.65 9.07 25.06
CA PHE A 86 -2.46 9.64 26.40
C PHE A 86 -3.79 10.15 26.90
N HIS A 87 -4.31 9.53 27.95
CA HIS A 87 -5.57 9.86 28.58
C HIS A 87 -5.37 10.79 29.77
N PHE A 88 -6.05 11.92 29.75
CA PHE A 88 -6.04 12.90 30.84
C PHE A 88 -7.45 13.04 31.42
N PRO A 89 -7.87 12.10 32.28
CA PRO A 89 -9.19 12.14 32.87
C PRO A 89 -9.31 13.34 33.84
N HIS A 90 -10.36 14.12 33.67
CA HIS A 90 -10.75 15.18 34.56
C HIS A 90 -12.21 14.97 35.00
N LYS A 91 -12.60 15.52 36.16
CA LYS A 91 -13.94 15.28 36.74
C LYS A 91 -15.13 15.62 35.80
N GLN A 92 -14.95 16.51 34.87
CA GLN A 92 -16.01 16.97 33.97
C GLN A 92 -15.65 16.77 32.47
N PHE A 93 -14.40 16.45 32.18
CA PHE A 93 -13.89 16.40 30.80
C PHE A 93 -12.89 15.25 30.65
N ASP A 94 -12.97 14.57 29.54
CA ASP A 94 -11.94 13.60 29.15
C ASP A 94 -11.13 14.16 27.98
N HIS A 95 -9.83 14.14 28.12
CA HIS A 95 -8.90 14.56 27.09
C HIS A 95 -8.05 13.38 26.63
N ILE A 96 -7.91 13.20 25.35
CA ILE A 96 -7.08 12.15 24.77
C ILE A 96 -6.18 12.80 23.74
N LEU A 97 -4.88 12.70 23.93
CA LEU A 97 -3.87 13.04 22.94
C LEU A 97 -3.41 11.75 22.26
N ASN A 98 -3.64 11.65 20.95
CA ASN A 98 -3.14 10.56 20.13
C ASN A 98 -1.92 11.04 19.33
N ILE A 99 -0.84 10.29 19.41
CA ILE A 99 0.35 10.45 18.57
C ILE A 99 0.49 9.17 17.79
N SER A 100 0.50 9.26 16.47
CA SER A 100 0.61 8.10 15.60
C SER A 100 1.60 8.32 14.47
N CYS A 101 2.10 7.23 13.95
CA CYS A 101 3.01 7.23 12.82
C CYS A 101 2.66 6.07 11.87
N TYR A 102 2.29 6.43 10.66
CA TYR A 102 2.09 5.49 9.57
C TYR A 102 3.43 5.13 8.94
N ASN A 103 3.63 3.85 8.64
CA ASN A 103 4.82 3.33 7.96
C ASN A 103 6.13 3.72 8.67
N VAL A 104 6.26 3.36 9.95
CA VAL A 104 7.34 3.77 10.86
C VAL A 104 8.74 3.49 10.31
N TYR A 105 8.93 2.40 9.59
CA TYR A 105 10.22 2.06 8.99
C TYR A 105 10.41 2.63 7.56
N CYS A 106 9.53 3.57 7.13
CA CYS A 106 9.70 4.34 5.90
C CYS A 106 9.88 3.48 4.64
N ARG A 107 9.17 2.34 4.54
CA ARG A 107 9.25 1.51 3.34
C ARG A 107 8.56 2.20 2.16
N MET A 108 9.26 2.30 1.05
CA MET A 108 8.71 2.77 -0.22
C MET A 108 7.89 1.66 -0.88
N ASN A 109 6.65 1.48 -0.39
CA ASN A 109 5.75 0.48 -0.95
C ASN A 109 5.30 0.86 -2.36
N PRO A 110 5.35 -0.07 -3.34
CA PRO A 110 4.97 0.22 -4.70
C PRO A 110 3.46 0.46 -4.81
N MET A 111 3.08 1.56 -5.44
CA MET A 111 1.71 1.80 -5.86
C MET A 111 1.48 1.33 -7.29
N PHE A 112 2.41 1.68 -8.16
CA PHE A 112 2.47 1.21 -9.54
C PHE A 112 3.91 1.33 -10.06
N VAL A 113 4.15 0.66 -11.18
CA VAL A 113 5.44 0.69 -11.89
C VAL A 113 5.19 1.22 -13.28
N GLU A 114 5.98 2.21 -13.68
CA GLU A 114 5.96 2.79 -15.01
C GLU A 114 7.28 2.49 -15.75
N PRO A 115 7.21 2.00 -16.99
CA PRO A 115 8.39 1.91 -17.84
C PRO A 115 8.76 3.30 -18.38
N ASP A 116 10.00 3.67 -18.26
CA ASP A 116 10.55 4.80 -19.01
C ASP A 116 10.90 4.35 -20.41
N ILE A 117 10.16 4.86 -21.37
CA ILE A 117 10.26 4.51 -22.79
C ILE A 117 11.63 4.89 -23.36
N TYR A 118 12.28 5.92 -22.81
CA TYR A 118 13.55 6.44 -23.33
C TYR A 118 14.76 5.70 -22.77
N SER A 119 14.72 5.35 -21.49
CA SER A 119 15.85 4.68 -20.82
C SER A 119 15.69 3.16 -20.73
N GLY A 120 14.52 2.63 -21.01
CA GLY A 120 14.18 1.20 -20.83
C GLY A 120 14.18 0.75 -19.37
N LYS A 121 14.21 1.68 -18.42
CA LYS A 121 14.17 1.41 -16.97
C LYS A 121 12.75 1.39 -16.45
N LEU A 122 12.54 0.60 -15.40
CA LEU A 122 11.29 0.59 -14.66
C LEU A 122 11.40 1.52 -13.47
N TYR A 123 10.47 2.47 -13.35
CA TYR A 123 10.35 3.36 -12.19
C TYR A 123 9.20 2.90 -11.32
N GLN A 124 9.51 2.70 -10.05
CA GLN A 124 8.52 2.42 -9.03
C GLN A 124 8.01 3.73 -8.43
N VAL A 125 6.71 3.96 -8.52
CA VAL A 125 6.06 5.07 -7.83
C VAL A 125 5.54 4.57 -6.49
N SER A 126 5.94 5.25 -5.42
CA SER A 126 5.56 4.94 -4.04
C SER A 126 4.92 6.17 -3.40
N ILE A 127 3.89 5.96 -2.61
CA ILE A 127 3.18 7.03 -1.89
C ILE A 127 3.34 6.78 -0.39
N PHE A 128 3.42 7.88 0.36
CA PHE A 128 3.46 7.89 1.82
C PHE A 128 4.61 7.09 2.44
N PRO A 129 5.85 7.61 2.35
CA PRO A 129 7.00 6.95 2.95
C PRO A 129 6.84 6.83 4.47
N ILE A 130 6.63 7.92 5.17
CA ILE A 130 6.34 8.00 6.60
C ILE A 130 5.40 9.17 6.85
N LEU A 131 4.37 8.99 7.68
CA LEU A 131 3.42 10.06 8.03
C LEU A 131 3.20 10.08 9.54
N PRO A 132 3.85 10.99 10.26
CA PRO A 132 3.49 11.28 11.64
C PRO A 132 2.16 12.06 11.69
N SER A 133 1.37 11.78 12.70
CA SER A 133 0.10 12.45 12.95
C SER A 133 -0.10 12.68 14.44
N ILE A 134 -0.71 13.82 14.78
CA ILE A 134 -1.11 14.17 16.14
C ILE A 134 -2.58 14.53 16.08
N SER A 135 -3.37 13.91 16.93
CA SER A 135 -4.78 14.27 17.10
C SER A 135 -5.14 14.43 18.58
N TYR A 136 -6.05 15.35 18.84
CA TYR A 136 -6.53 15.65 20.18
C TYR A 136 -8.04 15.53 20.22
N HIS A 137 -8.52 14.70 21.13
CA HIS A 137 -9.94 14.49 21.37
C HIS A 137 -10.33 15.08 22.72
N PHE A 138 -11.41 15.81 22.69
CA PHE A 138 -12.02 16.44 23.85
C PHE A 138 -13.48 16.01 23.95
N LYS A 139 -13.84 15.47 25.12
CA LYS A 139 -15.22 15.05 25.42
C LYS A 139 -15.68 15.75 26.69
N PHE A 140 -16.81 16.42 26.59
CA PHE A 140 -17.50 17.10 27.70
C PHE A 140 -18.81 16.41 28.03
#